data_93e2fa132de1da73775affb36309a723
#
_entry.id   93e2fa132de1da73775affb36309a723
#
_cell.length_a   1.000
_cell.length_b   1.000
_cell.length_c   1.000
_cell.angle_alpha   90.00
_cell.angle_beta   90.00
_cell.angle_gamma   90.00
#
_symmetry.space_group_name_H-M   'P 1'
#
loop_
_entity.id
_entity.type
_entity.pdbx_description
1 polymer ?
#
loop_
_entity_poly.entity_id
_entity_poly.type
_entity_poly.pdbx_seq_one_letter_code
_entity_poly.pdbx_strand_id
1 'polypeptide(L)'
;FPTRRSSDLKAYGSYEEMIKDPEVELVYIATPHSLHYEHAKLCLNNGKHVLCEKAFTINEKQAEELFEIAKEKNLFITEAIWTRYMPMRKTLDDILESDVIGELHSLTANLGYRINNVPRLVDPNLAGGSLLDVGVYTLNFASMVFGNNIKDISSTVIKTDTGVDAQNSITLYYENNRMAILHSTMMSRTDRRGIIYGSKGYIEVENINNCEGIKIYSLDGNL
;
A
#
# COMPACT_ATOMS: atom_id res chain seq x y z
N PHE A 1 12.41 -24.35 2.85
CA PHE A 1 11.74 -24.48 1.55
C PHE A 1 12.63 -25.33 0.65
N PRO A 2 12.07 -26.34 -0.07
CA PRO A 2 12.85 -27.07 -1.05
C PRO A 2 13.31 -26.08 -2.13
N THR A 3 14.61 -25.92 -2.29
CA THR A 3 15.21 -25.16 -3.38
C THR A 3 14.88 -25.86 -4.68
N ARG A 4 13.86 -25.40 -5.42
CA ARG A 4 13.65 -25.84 -6.81
C ARG A 4 14.91 -25.49 -7.61
N ARG A 5 15.42 -26.45 -8.35
CA ARG A 5 16.51 -26.18 -9.29
C ARG A 5 15.98 -25.27 -10.40
N SER A 6 16.82 -24.40 -10.95
CA SER A 6 16.44 -23.53 -12.07
C SER A 6 15.94 -24.32 -13.31
N SER A 7 16.31 -25.60 -13.42
CA SER A 7 15.82 -26.52 -14.43
C SER A 7 14.33 -26.90 -14.31
N ASP A 8 13.71 -26.62 -13.15
CA ASP A 8 12.30 -26.98 -12.88
C ASP A 8 11.36 -25.80 -13.19
N LEU A 9 11.90 -24.67 -13.66
CA LEU A 9 11.16 -23.47 -14.01
C LEU A 9 10.98 -23.37 -15.52
N LYS A 10 9.74 -23.10 -15.96
CA LYS A 10 9.43 -22.76 -17.34
C LYS A 10 9.56 -21.26 -17.53
N ALA A 11 10.30 -20.84 -18.54
CA ALA A 11 10.43 -19.45 -18.95
C ALA A 11 9.69 -19.24 -20.28
N TYR A 12 9.12 -18.04 -20.46
CA TYR A 12 8.37 -17.66 -21.64
C TYR A 12 9.05 -16.47 -22.34
N GLY A 13 8.95 -16.41 -23.65
CA GLY A 13 9.50 -15.31 -24.45
C GLY A 13 8.68 -14.03 -24.40
N SER A 14 7.40 -14.13 -24.02
CA SER A 14 6.49 -12.99 -23.86
C SER A 14 5.40 -13.27 -22.82
N TYR A 15 4.70 -12.22 -22.40
CA TYR A 15 3.55 -12.34 -21.51
C TYR A 15 2.38 -13.05 -22.21
N GLU A 16 2.19 -12.77 -23.51
CA GLU A 16 1.17 -13.40 -24.35
C GLU A 16 1.38 -14.92 -24.52
N GLU A 17 2.62 -15.37 -24.51
CA GLU A 17 2.94 -16.79 -24.50
C GLU A 17 2.62 -17.42 -23.12
N MET A 18 3.03 -16.76 -22.05
CA MET A 18 2.82 -17.24 -20.68
C MET A 18 1.33 -17.39 -20.35
N ILE A 19 0.49 -16.41 -20.68
CA ILE A 19 -0.94 -16.45 -20.34
C ILE A 19 -1.73 -17.51 -21.08
N LYS A 20 -1.22 -18.04 -22.22
CA LYS A 20 -1.83 -19.14 -22.97
C LYS A 20 -1.55 -20.51 -22.36
N ASP A 21 -0.58 -20.60 -21.46
CA ASP A 21 -0.28 -21.86 -20.80
C ASP A 21 -1.39 -22.23 -19.80
N PRO A 22 -2.05 -23.41 -19.97
CA PRO A 22 -3.10 -23.84 -19.06
C PRO A 22 -2.61 -24.18 -17.65
N GLU A 23 -1.31 -24.44 -17.47
CA GLU A 23 -0.72 -24.71 -16.15
C GLU A 23 -0.50 -23.45 -15.32
N VAL A 24 -0.57 -22.24 -15.94
CA VAL A 24 -0.52 -20.97 -15.24
C VAL A 24 -1.91 -20.58 -14.78
N GLU A 25 -2.18 -20.65 -13.50
CA GLU A 25 -3.48 -20.28 -12.90
C GLU A 25 -3.48 -18.86 -12.33
N LEU A 26 -2.35 -18.43 -11.72
CA LEU A 26 -2.18 -17.13 -11.08
C LEU A 26 -0.93 -16.45 -11.61
N VAL A 27 -1.04 -15.16 -11.90
CA VAL A 27 0.10 -14.33 -12.32
C VAL A 27 0.40 -13.28 -11.26
N TYR A 28 1.66 -13.27 -10.79
CA TYR A 28 2.19 -12.20 -9.95
C TYR A 28 2.82 -11.12 -10.84
N ILE A 29 2.27 -9.91 -10.77
CA ILE A 29 2.71 -8.76 -11.57
C ILE A 29 3.65 -7.89 -10.73
N ALA A 30 4.90 -7.77 -11.17
CA ALA A 30 5.95 -6.97 -10.51
C ALA A 30 6.67 -6.04 -11.50
N THR A 31 5.93 -5.52 -12.46
CA THR A 31 6.40 -4.54 -13.44
C THR A 31 6.39 -3.11 -12.87
N PRO A 32 6.88 -2.06 -13.55
CA PRO A 32 6.66 -0.68 -13.14
C PRO A 32 5.18 -0.32 -13.01
N HIS A 33 4.84 0.62 -12.12
CA HIS A 33 3.46 1.00 -11.80
C HIS A 33 2.61 1.31 -13.04
N SER A 34 3.19 1.99 -14.04
CA SER A 34 2.48 2.35 -15.28
C SER A 34 1.99 1.15 -16.10
N LEU A 35 2.54 -0.04 -15.88
CA LEU A 35 2.22 -1.26 -16.62
C LEU A 35 1.28 -2.21 -15.87
N HIS A 36 1.01 -1.96 -14.58
CA HIS A 36 0.18 -2.85 -13.77
C HIS A 36 -1.21 -3.06 -14.36
N TYR A 37 -1.87 -1.98 -14.74
CA TYR A 37 -3.22 -2.04 -15.30
C TYR A 37 -3.29 -2.89 -16.57
N GLU A 38 -2.43 -2.59 -17.57
CA GLU A 38 -2.44 -3.32 -18.84
C GLU A 38 -2.12 -4.81 -18.66
N HIS A 39 -1.14 -5.13 -17.82
CA HIS A 39 -0.77 -6.51 -17.56
C HIS A 39 -1.83 -7.26 -16.74
N ALA A 40 -2.47 -6.62 -15.77
CA ALA A 40 -3.56 -7.21 -15.02
C ALA A 40 -4.77 -7.48 -15.93
N LYS A 41 -5.13 -6.52 -16.76
CA LYS A 41 -6.20 -6.64 -17.75
C LYS A 41 -5.92 -7.77 -18.76
N LEU A 42 -4.68 -7.88 -19.24
CA LEU A 42 -4.25 -8.98 -20.10
C LEU A 42 -4.46 -10.33 -19.41
N CYS A 43 -4.02 -10.48 -18.17
CA CYS A 43 -4.17 -11.72 -17.40
C CYS A 43 -5.64 -12.09 -17.18
N LEU A 44 -6.45 -11.14 -16.68
CA LEU A 44 -7.88 -11.37 -16.43
C LEU A 44 -8.63 -11.75 -17.72
N ASN A 45 -8.33 -11.08 -18.84
CA ASN A 45 -8.97 -11.40 -20.12
C ASN A 45 -8.63 -12.79 -20.64
N ASN A 46 -7.54 -13.38 -20.18
CA ASN A 46 -7.12 -14.74 -20.52
C ASN A 46 -7.41 -15.76 -19.39
N GLY A 47 -8.30 -15.43 -18.45
CA GLY A 47 -8.77 -16.36 -17.44
C GLY A 47 -7.75 -16.64 -16.31
N LYS A 48 -6.79 -15.75 -16.08
CA LYS A 48 -5.78 -15.89 -15.03
C LYS A 48 -6.11 -15.04 -13.82
N HIS A 49 -5.95 -15.60 -12.62
CA HIS A 49 -5.97 -14.85 -11.36
C HIS A 49 -4.77 -13.91 -11.29
N VAL A 50 -4.90 -12.81 -10.53
CA VAL A 50 -3.88 -11.76 -10.47
C VAL A 50 -3.52 -11.41 -9.02
N LEU A 51 -2.23 -11.43 -8.72
CA LEU A 51 -1.61 -10.76 -7.58
C LEU A 51 -0.74 -9.64 -8.13
N CYS A 52 -1.12 -8.38 -7.92
CA CYS A 52 -0.43 -7.23 -8.48
C CYS A 52 0.34 -6.47 -7.41
N GLU A 53 1.61 -6.13 -7.69
CA GLU A 53 2.39 -5.29 -6.80
C GLU A 53 1.73 -3.92 -6.55
N LYS A 54 2.10 -3.35 -5.44
CA LYS A 54 1.73 -1.97 -5.08
C LYS A 54 2.57 -0.98 -5.93
N ALA A 55 2.06 0.20 -6.25
CA ALA A 55 0.65 0.59 -6.18
C ALA A 55 -0.16 -0.16 -7.23
N PHE A 56 -1.33 -0.60 -6.85
CA PHE A 56 -2.18 -1.47 -7.69
C PHE A 56 -2.40 -0.90 -9.10
N THR A 57 -2.81 0.36 -9.18
CA THR A 57 -3.00 1.14 -10.41
C THR A 57 -2.57 2.58 -10.21
N ILE A 58 -2.51 3.37 -11.27
CA ILE A 58 -2.16 4.80 -11.20
C ILE A 58 -3.36 5.71 -10.90
N ASN A 59 -4.58 5.21 -10.99
CA ASN A 59 -5.81 5.93 -10.66
C ASN A 59 -6.99 4.98 -10.39
N GLU A 60 -8.04 5.53 -9.80
CA GLU A 60 -9.26 4.82 -9.42
C GLU A 60 -9.96 4.11 -10.59
N LYS A 61 -10.12 4.79 -11.74
CA LYS A 61 -10.81 4.22 -12.91
C LYS A 61 -10.19 2.92 -13.39
N GLN A 62 -8.85 2.85 -13.39
CA GLN A 62 -8.14 1.62 -13.74
C GLN A 62 -8.42 0.49 -12.73
N ALA A 63 -8.46 0.82 -11.44
CA ALA A 63 -8.77 -0.16 -10.40
C ALA A 63 -10.20 -0.68 -10.52
N GLU A 64 -11.17 0.22 -10.69
CA GLU A 64 -12.59 -0.13 -10.88
C GLU A 64 -12.77 -1.07 -12.07
N GLU A 65 -12.20 -0.74 -13.23
CA GLU A 65 -12.31 -1.58 -14.44
C GLU A 65 -11.72 -2.98 -14.20
N LEU A 66 -10.58 -3.08 -13.53
CA LEU A 66 -9.97 -4.39 -13.22
C LEU A 66 -10.85 -5.22 -12.28
N PHE A 67 -11.49 -4.60 -11.29
CA PHE A 67 -12.40 -5.28 -10.39
C PHE A 67 -13.69 -5.73 -11.09
N GLU A 68 -14.22 -4.92 -12.02
CA GLU A 68 -15.37 -5.28 -12.84
C GLU A 68 -15.05 -6.51 -13.73
N ILE A 69 -13.93 -6.48 -14.46
CA ILE A 69 -13.49 -7.61 -15.30
C ILE A 69 -13.31 -8.89 -14.45
N ALA A 70 -12.65 -8.75 -13.30
CA ALA A 70 -12.44 -9.89 -12.41
C ALA A 70 -13.74 -10.50 -11.90
N LYS A 71 -14.70 -9.64 -11.51
CA LYS A 71 -16.06 -10.05 -11.07
C LYS A 71 -16.83 -10.73 -12.19
N GLU A 72 -16.88 -10.16 -13.38
CA GLU A 72 -17.58 -10.73 -14.54
C GLU A 72 -17.04 -12.12 -14.92
N LYS A 73 -15.73 -12.29 -14.81
CA LYS A 73 -15.05 -13.55 -15.17
C LYS A 73 -14.91 -14.53 -14.00
N ASN A 74 -15.40 -14.17 -12.81
CA ASN A 74 -15.24 -14.94 -11.57
C ASN A 74 -13.76 -15.26 -11.27
N LEU A 75 -12.89 -14.26 -11.42
CA LEU A 75 -11.46 -14.37 -11.18
C LEU A 75 -11.06 -13.60 -9.92
N PHE A 76 -10.02 -14.07 -9.27
CA PHE A 76 -9.41 -13.39 -8.13
C PHE A 76 -8.41 -12.34 -8.62
N ILE A 77 -8.48 -11.14 -8.03
CA ILE A 77 -7.48 -10.09 -8.17
C ILE A 77 -7.28 -9.38 -6.83
N THR A 78 -6.03 -9.13 -6.48
CA THR A 78 -5.68 -8.37 -5.28
C THR A 78 -4.37 -7.62 -5.43
N GLU A 79 -4.23 -6.54 -4.64
CA GLU A 79 -2.98 -5.82 -4.50
C GLU A 79 -2.05 -6.53 -3.50
N ALA A 80 -0.77 -6.62 -3.83
CA ALA A 80 0.26 -7.15 -2.95
C ALA A 80 0.78 -6.11 -1.94
N ILE A 81 -0.14 -5.39 -1.28
CA ILE A 81 0.19 -4.49 -0.18
C ILE A 81 0.49 -5.30 1.08
N TRP A 82 1.66 -5.86 1.12
CA TRP A 82 2.10 -6.93 2.01
C TRP A 82 1.92 -6.65 3.50
N THR A 83 1.91 -5.37 3.91
CA THR A 83 1.70 -4.95 5.30
C THR A 83 0.35 -5.40 5.88
N ARG A 84 -0.68 -5.62 5.04
CA ARG A 84 -1.97 -6.17 5.45
C ARG A 84 -1.92 -7.64 5.86
N TYR A 85 -0.92 -8.37 5.38
CA TYR A 85 -0.78 -9.82 5.56
C TYR A 85 0.28 -10.20 6.58
N MET A 86 0.92 -9.20 7.21
CA MET A 86 1.89 -9.45 8.27
C MET A 86 1.22 -9.82 9.59
N PRO A 87 1.88 -10.63 10.44
CA PRO A 87 1.38 -10.94 11.79
C PRO A 87 1.05 -9.70 12.62
N MET A 88 1.79 -8.61 12.44
CA MET A 88 1.54 -7.32 13.08
C MET A 88 0.11 -6.81 12.88
N ARG A 89 -0.48 -7.07 11.69
CA ARG A 89 -1.86 -6.65 11.42
C ARG A 89 -2.82 -7.22 12.46
N LYS A 90 -2.73 -8.53 12.70
CA LYS A 90 -3.57 -9.17 13.73
C LYS A 90 -3.30 -8.62 15.13
N THR A 91 -2.04 -8.43 15.50
CA THR A 91 -1.67 -7.86 16.78
C THR A 91 -2.24 -6.45 16.96
N LEU A 92 -2.17 -5.60 15.94
CA LEU A 92 -2.74 -4.26 15.99
C LEU A 92 -4.27 -4.29 16.13
N ASP A 93 -4.95 -5.19 15.40
CA ASP A 93 -6.39 -5.36 15.49
C ASP A 93 -6.80 -5.81 16.91
N ASP A 94 -6.13 -6.83 17.46
CA ASP A 94 -6.39 -7.32 18.81
C ASP A 94 -6.21 -6.20 19.88
N ILE A 95 -5.19 -5.34 19.71
CA ILE A 95 -4.96 -4.20 20.61
C ILE A 95 -6.08 -3.15 20.46
N LEU A 96 -6.48 -2.81 19.24
CA LEU A 96 -7.55 -1.83 18.99
C LEU A 96 -8.90 -2.33 19.51
N GLU A 97 -9.21 -3.61 19.33
CA GLU A 97 -10.43 -4.26 19.83
C GLU A 97 -10.48 -4.33 21.38
N SER A 98 -9.32 -4.34 22.05
CA SER A 98 -9.24 -4.36 23.53
C SER A 98 -9.68 -3.06 24.21
N ASP A 99 -9.95 -1.99 23.46
CA ASP A 99 -10.28 -0.64 23.95
C ASP A 99 -9.22 -0.03 24.91
N VAL A 100 -7.98 -0.52 24.85
CA VAL A 100 -6.91 -0.11 25.77
C VAL A 100 -6.59 1.39 25.71
N ILE A 101 -6.72 2.01 24.53
CA ILE A 101 -6.55 3.46 24.36
C ILE A 101 -7.88 4.22 24.24
N GLY A 102 -9.03 3.54 24.39
CA GLY A 102 -10.36 4.13 24.36
C GLY A 102 -10.80 4.55 22.96
N GLU A 103 -11.69 5.55 22.90
CA GLU A 103 -12.20 6.07 21.63
C GLU A 103 -11.10 6.66 20.77
N LEU A 104 -11.03 6.24 19.51
CA LEU A 104 -10.01 6.70 18.57
C LEU A 104 -10.40 8.06 17.99
N HIS A 105 -9.46 9.02 17.98
CA HIS A 105 -9.68 10.38 17.48
C HIS A 105 -8.85 10.73 16.25
N SER A 106 -7.56 10.45 16.31
CA SER A 106 -6.67 10.77 15.19
C SER A 106 -5.52 9.79 15.06
N LEU A 107 -4.85 9.81 13.93
CA LEU A 107 -3.58 9.14 13.73
C LEU A 107 -2.63 10.00 12.92
N THR A 108 -1.35 9.78 13.12
CA THR A 108 -0.29 10.27 12.25
C THR A 108 0.49 9.10 11.70
N ALA A 109 0.92 9.18 10.45
CA ALA A 109 1.83 8.20 9.88
C ALA A 109 2.78 8.85 8.87
N ASN A 110 4.01 8.38 8.85
CA ASN A 110 4.96 8.85 7.88
C ASN A 110 5.80 7.69 7.32
N LEU A 111 6.20 7.81 6.06
CA LEU A 111 7.15 6.90 5.44
C LEU A 111 8.06 7.67 4.48
N GLY A 112 9.36 7.56 4.71
CA GLY A 112 10.34 8.21 3.87
C GLY A 112 11.62 7.43 3.73
N TYR A 113 12.12 7.41 2.49
CA TYR A 113 13.42 6.84 2.13
C TYR A 113 14.14 7.79 1.17
N ARG A 114 15.47 7.86 1.26
CA ARG A 114 16.26 8.60 0.27
C ARG A 114 16.45 7.74 -0.97
N ILE A 115 15.50 7.77 -1.86
CA ILE A 115 15.42 6.95 -3.09
C ILE A 115 15.17 7.78 -4.36
N ASN A 116 15.36 9.08 -4.29
CA ASN A 116 15.20 10.01 -5.41
C ASN A 116 16.24 9.85 -6.53
N ASN A 117 17.21 8.96 -6.33
CA ASN A 117 18.20 8.55 -7.34
C ASN A 117 17.80 7.28 -8.10
N VAL A 118 16.66 6.67 -7.79
CA VAL A 118 16.17 5.48 -8.50
C VAL A 118 15.44 5.93 -9.77
N PRO A 119 15.92 5.59 -10.98
CA PRO A 119 15.42 6.15 -12.24
C PRO A 119 13.90 5.99 -12.41
N ARG A 120 13.33 4.81 -12.11
CA ARG A 120 11.88 4.57 -12.25
C ARG A 120 11.02 5.46 -11.36
N LEU A 121 11.54 5.95 -10.22
CA LEU A 121 10.80 6.76 -9.28
C LEU A 121 10.73 8.24 -9.65
N VAL A 122 11.63 8.68 -10.52
CA VAL A 122 11.66 10.06 -11.02
C VAL A 122 11.17 10.16 -12.48
N ASP A 123 10.73 9.05 -13.08
CA ASP A 123 10.19 9.02 -14.43
C ASP A 123 8.66 9.05 -14.40
N PRO A 124 8.02 10.13 -14.91
CA PRO A 124 6.56 10.22 -14.99
C PRO A 124 5.94 9.16 -15.92
N ASN A 125 6.67 8.68 -16.94
CA ASN A 125 6.17 7.63 -17.85
C ASN A 125 6.07 6.26 -17.17
N LEU A 126 6.81 6.05 -16.09
CA LEU A 126 6.76 4.84 -15.28
C LEU A 126 5.84 4.98 -14.05
N ALA A 127 5.05 6.07 -13.99
CA ALA A 127 4.23 6.43 -12.84
C ALA A 127 5.07 6.48 -11.55
N GLY A 128 6.20 7.19 -11.62
CA GLY A 128 7.07 7.47 -10.47
C GLY A 128 6.40 8.40 -9.46
N GLY A 129 7.13 8.71 -8.41
CA GLY A 129 6.69 9.60 -7.35
C GLY A 129 6.57 8.95 -5.98
N SER A 130 6.59 9.77 -4.96
CA SER A 130 6.54 9.37 -3.57
C SER A 130 5.19 8.75 -3.19
N LEU A 131 4.08 9.28 -3.71
CA LEU A 131 2.74 8.82 -3.36
C LEU A 131 2.54 7.34 -3.69
N LEU A 132 2.82 6.95 -4.93
CA LEU A 132 2.63 5.57 -5.40
C LEU A 132 3.69 4.61 -4.85
N ASP A 133 4.92 5.05 -4.60
CA ASP A 133 5.96 4.14 -4.12
C ASP A 133 5.95 3.96 -2.60
N VAL A 134 5.83 5.03 -1.82
CA VAL A 134 5.88 4.99 -0.35
C VAL A 134 4.62 5.53 0.33
N GLY A 135 3.92 6.49 -0.26
CA GLY A 135 2.71 7.07 0.31
C GLY A 135 1.55 6.08 0.42
N VAL A 136 1.47 5.13 -0.50
CA VAL A 136 0.50 4.03 -0.44
C VAL A 136 0.51 3.28 0.90
N TYR A 137 1.65 3.17 1.56
CA TYR A 137 1.75 2.54 2.88
C TYR A 137 1.15 3.39 4.00
N THR A 138 1.31 4.72 3.94
CA THR A 138 0.67 5.62 4.93
C THR A 138 -0.84 5.62 4.76
N LEU A 139 -1.34 5.64 3.53
CA LEU A 139 -2.77 5.49 3.22
C LEU A 139 -3.30 4.13 3.68
N ASN A 140 -2.57 3.06 3.39
CA ASN A 140 -2.93 1.72 3.83
C ASN A 140 -2.97 1.61 5.37
N PHE A 141 -2.02 2.23 6.08
CA PHE A 141 -2.03 2.25 7.55
C PHE A 141 -3.28 2.95 8.08
N ALA A 142 -3.64 4.12 7.54
CA ALA A 142 -4.87 4.83 7.92
C ALA A 142 -6.13 3.99 7.62
N SER A 143 -6.18 3.34 6.45
CA SER A 143 -7.27 2.44 6.08
C SER A 143 -7.37 1.21 6.99
N MET A 144 -6.25 0.67 7.44
CA MET A 144 -6.25 -0.45 8.40
C MET A 144 -6.84 -0.07 9.76
N VAL A 145 -6.66 1.18 10.19
CA VAL A 145 -7.10 1.66 11.53
C VAL A 145 -8.52 2.24 11.48
N PHE A 146 -8.82 3.08 10.49
CA PHE A 146 -10.07 3.85 10.43
C PHE A 146 -11.06 3.38 9.36
N GLY A 147 -10.66 2.41 8.53
CA GLY A 147 -11.46 2.00 7.38
C GLY A 147 -11.41 3.00 6.22
N ASN A 148 -12.42 2.94 5.34
CA ASN A 148 -12.40 3.69 4.08
C ASN A 148 -13.52 4.75 3.96
N ASN A 149 -14.26 5.03 5.04
CA ASN A 149 -15.36 6.01 5.02
C ASN A 149 -14.79 7.44 5.15
N ILE A 150 -14.05 7.86 4.14
CA ILE A 150 -13.41 9.18 4.06
C ILE A 150 -14.46 10.19 3.59
N LYS A 151 -14.61 11.27 4.36
CA LYS A 151 -15.54 12.38 4.08
C LYS A 151 -14.91 13.46 3.21
N ASP A 152 -13.65 13.79 3.48
CA ASP A 152 -12.93 14.84 2.79
C ASP A 152 -11.41 14.60 2.82
N ILE A 153 -10.70 15.19 1.87
CA ILE A 153 -9.24 15.04 1.72
C ILE A 153 -8.63 16.40 1.46
N SER A 154 -7.59 16.75 2.20
CA SER A 154 -6.71 17.84 1.83
C SER A 154 -5.28 17.36 1.63
N SER A 155 -4.57 17.93 0.66
CA SER A 155 -3.20 17.52 0.36
C SER A 155 -2.33 18.66 -0.15
N THR A 156 -1.04 18.54 0.10
CA THR A 156 0.00 19.37 -0.47
C THR A 156 1.11 18.53 -1.05
N VAL A 157 1.80 19.05 -2.08
CA VAL A 157 2.84 18.31 -2.80
C VAL A 157 4.01 19.22 -3.14
N ILE A 158 5.22 18.69 -3.01
CA ILE A 158 6.43 19.25 -3.63
C ILE A 158 6.87 18.28 -4.73
N LYS A 159 7.10 18.81 -5.92
CA LYS A 159 7.48 18.02 -7.10
C LYS A 159 8.98 18.04 -7.33
N THR A 160 9.47 17.00 -8.03
CA THR A 160 10.80 16.97 -8.64
C THR A 160 10.85 17.81 -9.91
N ASP A 161 12.04 18.02 -10.47
CA ASP A 161 12.23 18.70 -11.76
C ASP A 161 11.55 17.93 -12.91
N THR A 162 11.35 16.62 -12.77
CA THR A 162 10.66 15.79 -13.76
C THR A 162 9.13 15.85 -13.65
N GLY A 163 8.61 16.49 -12.59
CA GLY A 163 7.17 16.71 -12.39
C GLY A 163 6.46 15.66 -11.53
N VAL A 164 7.12 14.55 -11.14
CA VAL A 164 6.55 13.61 -10.18
C VAL A 164 6.61 14.18 -8.75
N ASP A 165 5.78 13.69 -7.85
CA ASP A 165 5.81 14.12 -6.45
C ASP A 165 7.05 13.61 -5.73
N ALA A 166 7.86 14.54 -5.20
CA ALA A 166 9.02 14.24 -4.39
C ALA A 166 8.64 13.92 -2.94
N GLN A 167 7.66 14.64 -2.44
CA GLN A 167 7.07 14.46 -1.11
C GLN A 167 5.67 15.07 -1.05
N ASN A 168 4.86 14.53 -0.17
CA ASN A 168 3.48 14.97 0.00
C ASN A 168 3.05 14.89 1.47
N SER A 169 2.02 15.70 1.79
CA SER A 169 1.26 15.61 3.03
C SER A 169 -0.20 15.46 2.67
N ILE A 170 -0.88 14.52 3.31
CA ILE A 170 -2.28 14.21 3.09
C ILE A 170 -2.99 14.19 4.43
N THR A 171 -4.12 14.90 4.53
CA THR A 171 -5.02 14.80 5.67
C THR A 171 -6.33 14.19 5.20
N LEU A 172 -6.71 13.07 5.82
CA LEU A 172 -7.99 12.40 5.59
C LEU A 172 -8.94 12.74 6.73
N TYR A 173 -10.15 13.17 6.37
CA TYR A 173 -11.24 13.48 7.31
C TYR A 173 -12.30 12.37 7.19
N TYR A 174 -12.65 11.76 8.32
CA TYR A 174 -13.59 10.63 8.37
C TYR A 174 -14.95 11.06 8.92
N GLU A 175 -16.01 10.32 8.58
CA GLU A 175 -17.39 10.62 9.00
C GLU A 175 -17.54 10.72 10.54
N ASN A 176 -16.78 9.97 11.31
CA ASN A 176 -16.87 9.92 12.79
C ASN A 176 -15.98 10.97 13.47
N ASN A 177 -15.74 12.13 12.84
CA ASN A 177 -14.86 13.19 13.34
C ASN A 177 -13.42 12.71 13.63
N ARG A 178 -12.97 11.66 12.96
CA ARG A 178 -11.58 11.18 13.03
C ARG A 178 -10.75 11.82 11.94
N MET A 179 -9.46 11.91 12.17
CA MET A 179 -8.53 12.53 11.22
C MET A 179 -7.23 11.73 11.13
N ALA A 180 -6.75 11.48 9.90
CA ALA A 180 -5.42 10.93 9.67
C ALA A 180 -4.52 11.98 9.01
N ILE A 181 -3.31 12.18 9.55
CA ILE A 181 -2.30 13.10 9.02
C ILE A 181 -1.13 12.25 8.52
N LEU A 182 -0.93 12.26 7.21
CA LEU A 182 0.00 11.38 6.53
C LEU A 182 1.08 12.17 5.82
N HIS A 183 2.32 11.68 5.87
CA HIS A 183 3.43 12.27 5.15
C HIS A 183 4.24 11.17 4.44
N SER A 184 4.59 11.40 3.18
CA SER A 184 5.51 10.53 2.46
C SER A 184 6.56 11.32 1.69
N THR A 185 7.77 10.76 1.59
CA THR A 185 8.88 11.41 0.90
C THR A 185 9.88 10.40 0.33
N MET A 186 10.37 10.68 -0.87
CA MET A 186 11.50 9.96 -1.46
C MET A 186 12.83 10.73 -1.32
N MET A 187 12.81 11.91 -0.65
CA MET A 187 13.97 12.81 -0.54
C MET A 187 14.80 12.55 0.71
N SER A 188 14.19 12.01 1.77
CA SER A 188 14.83 11.80 3.07
C SER A 188 14.32 10.54 3.76
N ARG A 189 15.14 9.97 4.64
CA ARG A 189 14.70 8.92 5.56
C ARG A 189 13.95 9.56 6.72
N THR A 190 12.74 9.07 7.00
CA THR A 190 11.95 9.44 8.18
C THR A 190 12.08 8.38 9.28
N ASP A 191 11.43 8.59 10.42
CA ASP A 191 11.33 7.59 11.50
C ASP A 191 10.36 6.45 11.17
N ARG A 192 9.51 6.61 10.14
CA ARG A 192 8.58 5.62 9.59
C ARG A 192 7.50 5.17 10.57
N ARG A 193 7.19 5.99 11.57
CA ARG A 193 6.23 5.67 12.61
C ARG A 193 4.80 5.91 12.19
N GLY A 194 3.91 5.09 12.80
CA GLY A 194 2.48 5.37 12.91
C GLY A 194 2.11 5.57 14.38
N ILE A 195 1.33 6.61 14.68
CA ILE A 195 0.83 6.85 16.03
C ILE A 195 -0.69 6.96 15.97
N ILE A 196 -1.39 6.20 16.80
CA ILE A 196 -2.85 6.17 16.89
C ILE A 196 -3.23 6.76 18.23
N TYR A 197 -4.00 7.83 18.24
CA TYR A 197 -4.38 8.56 19.44
C TYR A 197 -5.81 8.25 19.83
N GLY A 198 -5.99 7.86 21.09
CA GLY A 198 -7.28 7.57 21.71
C GLY A 198 -7.53 8.39 22.97
N SER A 199 -8.74 8.29 23.53
CA SER A 199 -9.17 9.04 24.71
C SER A 199 -8.49 8.62 26.01
N LYS A 200 -7.89 7.42 26.06
CA LYS A 200 -7.21 6.87 27.24
C LYS A 200 -5.69 6.74 27.08
N GLY A 201 -5.15 7.04 25.88
CA GLY A 201 -3.73 6.90 25.60
C GLY A 201 -3.44 6.87 24.11
N TYR A 202 -2.28 6.37 23.72
CA TYR A 202 -1.91 6.22 22.32
C TYR A 202 -1.09 4.96 22.05
N ILE A 203 -1.10 4.51 20.79
CA ILE A 203 -0.31 3.40 20.29
C ILE A 203 0.75 3.94 19.35
N GLU A 204 2.00 3.54 19.52
CA GLU A 204 3.10 3.75 18.59
C GLU A 204 3.42 2.45 17.85
N VAL A 205 3.38 2.50 16.52
CA VAL A 205 3.87 1.44 15.62
C VAL A 205 5.22 1.91 15.07
N GLU A 206 6.30 1.22 15.41
CA GLU A 206 7.67 1.71 15.17
C GLU A 206 8.03 1.82 13.69
N ASN A 207 7.42 1.03 12.84
CA ASN A 207 7.65 1.08 11.39
C ASN A 207 6.42 0.55 10.67
N ILE A 208 5.64 1.45 10.05
CA ILE A 208 4.38 1.08 9.38
C ILE A 208 4.58 0.19 8.16
N ASN A 209 5.78 0.19 7.58
CA ASN A 209 6.11 -0.62 6.42
C ASN A 209 6.63 -2.02 6.81
N ASN A 210 7.38 -2.11 7.90
CA ASN A 210 7.90 -3.37 8.42
C ASN A 210 7.93 -3.29 9.94
N CYS A 211 6.80 -3.56 10.57
CA CYS A 211 6.64 -3.34 12.01
C CYS A 211 7.69 -4.10 12.83
N GLU A 212 8.47 -3.33 13.58
CA GLU A 212 9.54 -3.80 14.46
C GLU A 212 9.05 -3.89 15.91
N GLY A 213 7.98 -3.13 16.26
CA GLY A 213 7.39 -3.13 17.59
C GLY A 213 6.13 -2.27 17.66
N ILE A 214 5.28 -2.58 18.65
CA ILE A 214 4.12 -1.79 19.02
C ILE A 214 4.25 -1.44 20.49
N LYS A 215 4.09 -0.16 20.83
CA LYS A 215 4.11 0.36 22.20
C LYS A 215 2.78 1.02 22.51
N ILE A 216 2.29 0.81 23.72
CA ILE A 216 1.05 1.39 24.21
C ILE A 216 1.38 2.32 25.38
N TYR A 217 0.90 3.55 25.30
CA TYR A 217 1.13 4.56 26.32
C TYR A 217 -0.21 4.99 26.90
N SER A 218 -0.30 5.00 28.24
CA SER A 218 -1.42 5.61 28.97
C SER A 218 -1.33 7.13 28.94
N LEU A 219 -2.37 7.82 29.43
CA LEU A 219 -2.38 9.29 29.56
C LEU A 219 -1.22 9.82 30.42
N ASP A 220 -0.75 9.02 31.38
CA ASP A 220 0.38 9.38 32.26
C ASP A 220 1.74 9.16 31.57
N GLY A 221 1.76 8.69 30.31
CA GLY A 221 2.97 8.41 29.55
C GLY A 221 3.71 7.13 29.97
N ASN A 222 3.10 6.30 30.81
CA ASN A 222 3.65 5.00 31.19
C ASN A 222 3.29 3.93 30.15
N LEU A 223 4.25 3.05 29.88
CA LEU A 223 4.06 1.86 29.03
C LEU A 223 3.22 0.81 29.75
#